data_48f87e803ca6ac8f3bcc020ae7eecfac
#
_entry.id   48f87e803ca6ac8f3bcc020ae7eecfac
#
_cell.length_a   1.000
_cell.length_b   1.000
_cell.length_c   1.000
_cell.angle_alpha   90.00
_cell.angle_beta   90.00
_cell.angle_gamma   90.00
#
_symmetry.space_group_name_H-M   'P 1'
#
loop_
_entity.id
_entity.type
_entity.pdbx_description
1 polymer ?
#
loop_
_entity_poly.entity_id
_entity_poly.type
_entity_poly.pdbx_seq_one_letter_code
_entity_poly.pdbx_strand_id
1 'polypeptide(L)'
;YLTNCEAHCKQGDIVYIHYSGHGQLMTDLDGDEAMRWTGRHSEWDESWIPYDAYMTYCPQDRGERHFSDDEVAQFLQQIRRRIGSKGQLIVAIDACHSGDATCGDDDECVRGVDIKFNIPRRPGTPSAKPIEEQWLTISACKPYQLSSEVKGKRVGKLSYALYTLGRKTINMSRSTLEKRLADIFRTYESRIRQTPMVTGRK
;
A
#
# COMPACT_ATOMS: atom_id res chain seq x y z
N TYR A 1 -14.47 -5.72 -5.18
CA TYR A 1 -14.35 -6.18 -3.76
C TYR A 1 -14.49 -5.03 -2.76
N LEU A 2 -13.80 -3.90 -2.93
CA LEU A 2 -13.88 -2.74 -2.01
C LEU A 2 -15.28 -2.12 -1.98
N THR A 3 -15.95 -2.00 -3.12
CA THR A 3 -17.33 -1.52 -3.24
C THR A 3 -18.33 -2.42 -2.48
N ASN A 4 -18.14 -3.74 -2.54
CA ASN A 4 -18.96 -4.66 -1.76
C ASN A 4 -18.69 -4.54 -0.26
N CYS A 5 -17.44 -4.31 0.15
CA CYS A 5 -17.09 -4.09 1.55
C CYS A 5 -17.82 -2.85 2.09
N GLU A 6 -17.76 -1.74 1.37
CA GLU A 6 -18.46 -0.50 1.75
C GLU A 6 -19.97 -0.71 1.93
N ALA A 7 -20.61 -1.41 0.99
CA ALA A 7 -22.06 -1.64 1.03
C ALA A 7 -22.53 -2.43 2.26
N HIS A 8 -21.68 -3.29 2.84
CA HIS A 8 -22.00 -4.12 3.99
C HIS A 8 -21.56 -3.54 5.34
N CYS A 9 -20.73 -2.48 5.33
CA CYS A 9 -20.25 -1.85 6.56
C CYS A 9 -21.37 -1.17 7.34
N LYS A 10 -21.31 -1.28 8.66
CA LYS A 10 -22.22 -0.65 9.62
C LYS A 10 -21.44 0.23 10.59
N GLN A 11 -22.16 1.13 11.24
CA GLN A 11 -21.59 2.02 12.24
C GLN A 11 -20.98 1.24 13.40
N GLY A 12 -19.72 1.52 13.73
CA GLY A 12 -18.98 0.84 14.79
C GLY A 12 -18.21 -0.42 14.35
N ASP A 13 -18.31 -0.82 13.09
CA ASP A 13 -17.58 -1.98 12.58
C ASP A 13 -16.07 -1.79 12.61
N ILE A 14 -15.36 -2.92 12.71
CA ILE A 14 -13.92 -3.00 12.50
C ILE A 14 -13.69 -3.54 11.09
N VAL A 15 -13.10 -2.71 10.23
CA VAL A 15 -12.74 -3.09 8.86
C VAL A 15 -11.23 -3.25 8.78
N TYR A 16 -10.80 -4.41 8.32
CA TYR A 16 -9.40 -4.72 8.06
C TYR A 16 -9.22 -5.07 6.59
N ILE A 17 -8.42 -4.29 5.91
CA ILE A 17 -8.06 -4.48 4.50
C ILE A 17 -6.60 -4.87 4.45
N HIS A 18 -6.29 -5.93 3.72
CA HIS A 18 -4.92 -6.40 3.53
C HIS A 18 -4.63 -6.57 2.04
N TYR A 19 -3.72 -5.77 1.54
CA TYR A 19 -3.13 -5.95 0.23
C TYR A 19 -1.76 -6.61 0.38
N SER A 20 -1.55 -7.69 -0.34
CA SER A 20 -0.27 -8.41 -0.40
C SER A 20 0.00 -8.76 -1.86
N GLY A 21 0.84 -8.00 -2.51
CA GLY A 21 1.07 -8.10 -3.95
C GLY A 21 2.25 -7.26 -4.39
N HIS A 22 2.21 -6.81 -5.64
CA HIS A 22 3.19 -5.90 -6.20
C HIS A 22 2.60 -4.49 -6.28
N GLY A 23 3.46 -3.50 -6.09
CA GLY A 23 3.14 -2.11 -6.39
C GLY A 23 3.92 -1.62 -7.61
N GLN A 24 3.45 -0.57 -8.24
CA GLN A 24 4.03 0.07 -9.41
C GLN A 24 3.77 1.58 -9.35
N LEU A 25 4.70 2.35 -9.84
CA LEU A 25 4.46 3.77 -10.08
C LEU A 25 3.68 3.94 -11.39
N MET A 26 2.60 4.71 -11.35
CA MET A 26 1.80 5.09 -12.52
C MET A 26 1.78 6.61 -12.69
N THR A 27 1.41 7.10 -13.87
CA THR A 27 1.35 8.55 -14.12
C THR A 27 0.36 9.21 -13.18
N ASP A 28 0.81 10.20 -12.40
CA ASP A 28 -0.05 11.11 -11.66
C ASP A 28 -0.94 11.90 -12.63
N LEU A 29 -2.23 11.65 -12.62
CA LEU A 29 -3.19 12.27 -13.52
C LEU A 29 -3.81 13.54 -12.97
N ASP A 30 -3.84 13.73 -11.66
CA ASP A 30 -4.50 14.86 -11.01
C ASP A 30 -3.52 15.88 -10.40
N GLY A 31 -2.22 15.54 -10.34
CA GLY A 31 -1.15 16.45 -9.96
C GLY A 31 -1.05 16.72 -8.46
N ASP A 32 -1.60 15.83 -7.63
CA ASP A 32 -1.63 16.01 -6.20
C ASP A 32 -0.38 15.45 -5.48
N GLU A 33 0.46 14.66 -6.17
CA GLU A 33 1.73 14.14 -5.67
C GLU A 33 2.74 15.27 -5.41
N ALA A 34 2.39 16.08 -4.45
CA ALA A 34 3.24 17.15 -3.97
C ALA A 34 4.32 16.61 -3.04
N MET A 35 5.57 16.91 -3.35
CA MET A 35 6.72 17.16 -2.47
C MET A 35 6.77 16.44 -1.10
N ARG A 36 6.29 15.23 -0.92
CA ARG A 36 6.26 14.62 0.42
C ARG A 36 7.65 14.41 1.03
N TRP A 37 8.71 14.24 0.22
CA TRP A 37 10.02 13.82 0.75
C TRP A 37 11.26 14.53 0.21
N THR A 38 11.21 15.12 -0.98
CA THR A 38 12.41 15.67 -1.63
C THR A 38 12.30 17.14 -2.04
N GLY A 39 11.19 17.79 -1.76
CA GLY A 39 10.93 19.14 -2.26
C GLY A 39 10.68 19.22 -3.77
N ARG A 40 10.48 18.09 -4.45
CA ARG A 40 10.13 18.00 -5.87
C ARG A 40 8.77 17.35 -6.02
N HIS A 41 7.95 17.85 -6.95
CA HIS A 41 6.72 17.16 -7.33
C HIS A 41 7.06 15.78 -7.91
N SER A 42 6.42 14.75 -7.42
CA SER A 42 6.38 13.48 -8.11
C SER A 42 5.47 13.62 -9.33
N GLU A 43 5.83 12.99 -10.41
CA GLU A 43 4.95 12.82 -11.58
C GLU A 43 4.26 11.47 -11.57
N TRP A 44 4.31 10.78 -10.42
CA TRP A 44 3.95 9.37 -10.30
C TRP A 44 3.16 9.12 -9.03
N ASP A 45 1.98 8.51 -9.20
CA ASP A 45 1.17 7.92 -8.14
C ASP A 45 1.70 6.54 -7.78
N GLU A 46 1.48 6.13 -6.54
CA GLU A 46 1.66 4.76 -6.12
C GLU A 46 0.42 3.93 -6.48
N SER A 47 0.60 2.73 -7.01
CA SER A 47 -0.53 1.88 -7.38
C SER A 47 -0.36 0.43 -6.93
N TRP A 48 -1.50 -0.21 -6.63
CA TRP A 48 -1.58 -1.66 -6.43
C TRP A 48 -1.86 -2.33 -7.78
N ILE A 49 -1.14 -3.41 -8.07
CA ILE A 49 -1.26 -4.15 -9.32
C ILE A 49 -2.12 -5.40 -9.11
N PRO A 50 -3.40 -5.41 -9.53
CA PRO A 50 -4.22 -6.62 -9.57
C PRO A 50 -3.66 -7.66 -10.54
N TYR A 51 -4.14 -8.89 -10.41
CA TYR A 51 -3.69 -10.03 -11.22
C TYR A 51 -3.86 -9.84 -12.73
N ASP A 52 -4.87 -9.10 -13.15
CA ASP A 52 -5.23 -8.86 -14.54
C ASP A 52 -4.71 -7.54 -15.12
N ALA A 53 -3.94 -6.77 -14.33
CA ALA A 53 -3.27 -5.56 -14.81
C ALA A 53 -2.08 -5.88 -15.71
N TYR A 54 -1.85 -5.02 -16.69
CA TYR A 54 -0.68 -5.09 -17.56
C TYR A 54 0.48 -4.28 -16.99
N MET A 55 1.69 -4.64 -17.34
CA MET A 55 2.90 -3.97 -16.85
C MET A 55 3.13 -2.60 -17.50
N THR A 56 2.53 -2.34 -18.66
CA THR A 56 2.69 -1.12 -19.44
C THR A 56 1.38 -0.71 -20.07
N TYR A 57 1.21 0.60 -20.26
CA TYR A 57 0.06 1.16 -20.97
C TYR A 57 -0.14 0.52 -22.34
N CYS A 58 -1.33 0.00 -22.60
CA CYS A 58 -1.68 -0.67 -23.86
C CYS A 58 -3.20 -0.54 -24.13
N PRO A 59 -3.67 -0.95 -25.32
CA PRO A 59 -5.11 -0.91 -25.62
C PRO A 59 -5.98 -1.73 -24.67
N GLN A 60 -5.43 -2.76 -24.02
CA GLN A 60 -6.11 -3.67 -23.10
C GLN A 60 -6.09 -3.16 -21.65
N ASP A 61 -5.20 -2.23 -21.34
CA ASP A 61 -5.08 -1.60 -20.02
C ASP A 61 -4.56 -0.17 -20.19
N ARG A 62 -5.44 0.78 -19.95
CA ARG A 62 -5.14 2.21 -20.01
C ARG A 62 -4.99 2.84 -18.62
N GLY A 63 -4.87 2.00 -17.58
CA GLY A 63 -4.80 2.36 -16.17
C GLY A 63 -6.01 1.88 -15.36
N GLU A 64 -7.11 1.49 -16.03
CA GLU A 64 -8.34 1.05 -15.35
C GLU A 64 -8.22 -0.27 -14.60
N ARG A 65 -7.10 -0.97 -14.75
CA ARG A 65 -6.81 -2.22 -14.02
C ARG A 65 -5.83 -2.04 -12.87
N HIS A 66 -5.33 -0.83 -12.67
CA HIS A 66 -4.53 -0.47 -11.52
C HIS A 66 -5.43 0.21 -10.48
N PHE A 67 -5.02 0.14 -9.22
CA PHE A 67 -5.63 0.94 -8.17
C PHE A 67 -4.62 1.97 -7.72
N SER A 68 -4.79 3.23 -8.13
CA SER A 68 -3.98 4.32 -7.59
C SER A 68 -4.25 4.51 -6.10
N ASP A 69 -3.30 5.06 -5.38
CA ASP A 69 -3.48 5.40 -3.97
C ASP A 69 -4.64 6.37 -3.75
N ASP A 70 -4.92 7.27 -4.70
CA ASP A 70 -6.10 8.14 -4.71
C ASP A 70 -7.41 7.38 -4.78
N GLU A 71 -7.53 6.43 -5.70
CA GLU A 71 -8.73 5.59 -5.79
C GLU A 71 -8.92 4.77 -4.52
N VAL A 72 -7.84 4.21 -4.00
CA VAL A 72 -7.85 3.48 -2.72
C VAL A 72 -8.29 4.42 -1.60
N ALA A 73 -7.71 5.63 -1.51
CA ALA A 73 -8.06 6.62 -0.49
C ALA A 73 -9.54 7.04 -0.57
N GLN A 74 -10.10 7.21 -1.77
CA GLN A 74 -11.52 7.48 -1.97
C GLN A 74 -12.41 6.37 -1.42
N PHE A 75 -12.10 5.10 -1.71
CA PHE A 75 -12.82 3.95 -1.17
C PHE A 75 -12.70 3.86 0.36
N LEU A 76 -11.51 4.08 0.90
CA LEU A 76 -11.28 4.07 2.34
C LEU A 76 -12.07 5.18 3.04
N GLN A 77 -12.17 6.36 2.44
CA GLN A 77 -12.98 7.46 2.95
C GLN A 77 -14.47 7.11 2.98
N GLN A 78 -14.99 6.43 1.95
CA GLN A 78 -16.38 5.95 1.93
C GLN A 78 -16.64 4.94 3.05
N ILE A 79 -15.76 3.96 3.23
CA ILE A 79 -15.82 2.99 4.34
C ILE A 79 -15.77 3.74 5.68
N ARG A 80 -14.83 4.70 5.83
CA ARG A 80 -14.70 5.49 7.06
C ARG A 80 -15.99 6.23 7.42
N ARG A 81 -16.66 6.83 6.44
CA ARG A 81 -17.95 7.50 6.64
C ARG A 81 -19.04 6.53 7.11
N ARG A 82 -19.08 5.33 6.54
CA ARG A 82 -20.05 4.27 6.90
C ARG A 82 -19.88 3.77 8.32
N ILE A 83 -18.64 3.43 8.70
CA ILE A 83 -18.38 2.89 10.05
C ILE A 83 -18.39 3.95 11.15
N GLY A 84 -18.33 5.24 10.78
CA GLY A 84 -18.41 6.36 11.72
C GLY A 84 -17.24 6.42 12.71
N SER A 85 -17.26 7.38 13.62
CA SER A 85 -16.15 7.63 14.57
C SER A 85 -15.90 6.52 15.58
N LYS A 86 -16.88 5.64 15.81
CA LYS A 86 -16.75 4.48 16.71
C LYS A 86 -16.16 3.24 16.03
N GLY A 87 -16.15 3.19 14.69
CA GLY A 87 -15.58 2.09 13.93
C GLY A 87 -14.05 2.22 13.81
N GLN A 88 -13.40 1.12 13.45
CA GLN A 88 -11.96 1.10 13.16
C GLN A 88 -11.73 0.70 11.71
N LEU A 89 -10.86 1.42 11.03
CA LEU A 89 -10.41 1.08 9.69
C LEU A 89 -8.90 0.90 9.72
N ILE A 90 -8.45 -0.29 9.35
CA ILE A 90 -7.04 -0.70 9.35
C ILE A 90 -6.69 -1.21 7.96
N VAL A 91 -5.64 -0.67 7.37
CA VAL A 91 -5.15 -1.05 6.04
C VAL A 91 -3.72 -1.54 6.17
N ALA A 92 -3.46 -2.78 5.76
CA ALA A 92 -2.13 -3.36 5.72
C ALA A 92 -1.68 -3.51 4.26
N ILE A 93 -0.52 -2.95 3.92
CA ILE A 93 0.02 -2.92 2.57
C ILE A 93 1.38 -3.61 2.57
N ASP A 94 1.42 -4.83 2.03
CA ASP A 94 2.65 -5.62 1.86
C ASP A 94 3.07 -5.62 0.40
N ALA A 95 3.53 -4.46 -0.03
CA ALA A 95 4.05 -4.18 -1.36
C ALA A 95 5.06 -3.02 -1.28
N CYS A 96 5.84 -2.80 -2.33
CA CYS A 96 6.57 -1.57 -2.58
C CYS A 96 6.22 -1.03 -3.97
N HIS A 97 6.36 0.27 -4.14
CA HIS A 97 5.96 0.98 -5.37
C HIS A 97 7.13 1.24 -6.31
N SER A 98 8.33 0.88 -5.91
CA SER A 98 9.54 0.95 -6.72
C SER A 98 10.42 -0.24 -6.40
N GLY A 99 11.06 -0.82 -7.39
CA GLY A 99 12.02 -1.87 -7.14
C GLY A 99 12.53 -2.47 -8.43
N ASP A 100 13.84 -2.65 -8.50
CA ASP A 100 14.42 -3.61 -9.41
C ASP A 100 13.84 -4.99 -9.08
N ALA A 101 12.90 -5.43 -9.90
CA ALA A 101 12.26 -6.74 -9.77
C ALA A 101 13.23 -7.87 -10.17
N THR A 102 14.48 -7.75 -9.77
CA THR A 102 15.42 -8.85 -9.83
C THR A 102 15.17 -9.72 -8.60
N CYS A 103 14.41 -10.79 -8.79
CA CYS A 103 14.63 -11.98 -8.00
C CYS A 103 16.06 -12.40 -8.32
N GLY A 104 17.04 -11.90 -7.54
CA GLY A 104 18.41 -12.36 -7.63
C GLY A 104 18.46 -13.84 -7.27
N ASP A 105 19.57 -14.49 -7.60
CA ASP A 105 19.87 -15.91 -7.30
C ASP A 105 19.74 -16.31 -5.80
N ASP A 106 19.33 -15.40 -4.93
CA ASP A 106 19.38 -15.52 -3.47
C ASP A 106 18.00 -15.67 -2.77
N ASP A 107 16.97 -16.19 -3.39
CA ASP A 107 15.66 -16.49 -2.77
C ASP A 107 14.91 -15.28 -2.13
N GLU A 108 15.32 -14.05 -2.38
CA GLU A 108 14.69 -12.85 -1.79
C GLU A 108 13.97 -12.05 -2.88
N CYS A 109 12.67 -12.31 -3.05
CA CYS A 109 11.85 -11.65 -4.06
C CYS A 109 11.35 -10.29 -3.58
N VAL A 110 11.56 -9.25 -4.41
CA VAL A 110 11.03 -7.90 -4.21
C VAL A 110 9.55 -7.84 -4.63
N ARG A 111 8.74 -7.09 -3.90
CA ARG A 111 7.30 -6.96 -4.09
C ARG A 111 6.92 -5.64 -4.77
N GLY A 112 7.66 -5.26 -5.78
CA GLY A 112 7.45 -4.06 -6.60
C GLY A 112 7.87 -4.26 -8.03
N VAL A 113 7.50 -3.33 -8.89
CA VAL A 113 7.83 -3.32 -10.32
C VAL A 113 8.57 -2.04 -10.65
N ASP A 114 9.72 -2.16 -11.30
CA ASP A 114 10.57 -1.02 -11.67
C ASP A 114 10.04 -0.26 -12.90
N ILE A 115 9.33 -0.98 -13.79
CA ILE A 115 8.70 -0.36 -14.97
C ILE A 115 7.55 0.54 -14.50
N LYS A 116 7.59 1.81 -14.91
CA LYS A 116 6.52 2.76 -14.63
C LYS A 116 5.38 2.59 -15.63
N PHE A 117 4.14 2.61 -15.13
CA PHE A 117 2.95 2.58 -15.97
C PHE A 117 2.65 4.01 -16.50
N ASN A 118 3.16 4.29 -17.69
CA ASN A 118 3.12 5.63 -18.27
C ASN A 118 1.84 5.86 -19.07
N ILE A 119 0.86 6.56 -18.46
CA ILE A 119 -0.38 6.96 -19.11
C ILE A 119 -0.15 8.29 -19.85
N PRO A 120 -0.51 8.41 -21.13
CA PRO A 120 -0.42 9.69 -21.82
C PRO A 120 -1.27 10.76 -21.14
N ARG A 121 -0.66 11.81 -20.61
CA ARG A 121 -1.35 12.92 -19.91
C ARG A 121 -2.32 13.61 -20.85
N ARG A 122 -3.53 13.89 -20.35
CA ARG A 122 -4.48 14.78 -21.03
C ARG A 122 -4.22 16.22 -20.56
N PRO A 123 -4.09 17.21 -21.48
CA PRO A 123 -3.99 18.61 -21.09
C PRO A 123 -5.21 19.03 -20.26
N GLY A 124 -4.99 19.75 -19.17
CA GLY A 124 -6.07 20.34 -18.36
C GLY A 124 -6.67 19.44 -17.28
N THR A 125 -6.03 18.38 -16.88
CA THR A 125 -6.44 17.60 -15.69
C THR A 125 -6.32 18.48 -14.45
N PRO A 126 -7.40 18.72 -13.68
CA PRO A 126 -7.33 19.55 -12.48
C PRO A 126 -6.56 18.82 -11.37
N SER A 127 -5.82 19.57 -10.58
CA SER A 127 -5.19 19.06 -9.35
C SER A 127 -6.26 18.76 -8.32
N ALA A 128 -6.30 17.55 -7.82
CA ALA A 128 -7.13 17.18 -6.67
C ALA A 128 -6.48 17.63 -5.36
N LYS A 129 -7.27 17.70 -4.29
CA LYS A 129 -6.73 17.91 -2.94
C LYS A 129 -6.46 16.56 -2.32
N PRO A 130 -5.28 16.38 -1.68
CA PRO A 130 -4.97 15.14 -0.97
C PRO A 130 -6.07 14.77 0.04
N ILE A 131 -6.43 13.50 0.08
CA ILE A 131 -7.41 12.98 1.03
C ILE A 131 -6.73 12.80 2.39
N GLU A 132 -7.31 13.40 3.44
CA GLU A 132 -6.81 13.22 4.80
C GLU A 132 -7.03 11.77 5.26
N GLU A 133 -5.96 11.07 5.62
CA GLU A 133 -6.01 9.70 6.14
C GLU A 133 -6.68 9.65 7.53
N GLN A 134 -7.89 9.10 7.58
CA GLN A 134 -8.65 8.89 8.82
C GLN A 134 -8.73 7.40 9.18
N TRP A 135 -7.67 6.66 8.89
CA TRP A 135 -7.50 5.23 9.18
C TRP A 135 -6.09 4.92 9.59
N LEU A 136 -5.87 3.71 10.09
CA LEU A 136 -4.53 3.22 10.43
C LEU A 136 -3.96 2.51 9.21
N THR A 137 -2.82 2.99 8.70
CA THR A 137 -2.06 2.33 7.63
C THR A 137 -0.85 1.61 8.22
N ILE A 138 -0.67 0.35 7.83
CA ILE A 138 0.49 -0.49 8.18
C ILE A 138 1.20 -0.82 6.87
N SER A 139 2.35 -0.19 6.63
CA SER A 139 3.13 -0.37 5.40
C SER A 139 4.33 -1.28 5.64
N ALA A 140 4.65 -2.09 4.66
CA ALA A 140 5.77 -3.04 4.73
C ALA A 140 7.13 -2.37 4.81
N CYS A 141 7.27 -1.20 4.22
CA CYS A 141 8.53 -0.45 4.15
C CYS A 141 8.28 1.05 4.10
N LYS A 142 9.35 1.83 4.22
CA LYS A 142 9.33 3.27 3.96
C LYS A 142 9.24 3.54 2.44
N PRO A 143 8.77 4.72 1.99
CA PRO A 143 8.56 5.02 0.57
C PRO A 143 9.78 4.78 -0.34
N TYR A 144 10.99 4.92 0.19
CA TYR A 144 12.24 4.74 -0.56
C TYR A 144 12.92 3.38 -0.30
N GLN A 145 12.21 2.45 0.32
CA GLN A 145 12.70 1.10 0.61
C GLN A 145 11.93 0.06 -0.20
N LEU A 146 12.58 -1.07 -0.40
CA LEU A 146 11.95 -2.21 -1.04
C LEU A 146 11.23 -3.07 0.00
N SER A 147 10.07 -3.60 -0.37
CA SER A 147 9.41 -4.70 0.34
C SER A 147 9.82 -6.02 -0.30
N SER A 148 10.08 -7.02 0.52
CA SER A 148 10.50 -8.35 0.05
C SER A 148 9.80 -9.47 0.79
N GLU A 149 9.95 -10.67 0.26
CA GLU A 149 9.44 -11.89 0.86
C GLU A 149 10.35 -12.40 1.98
N VAL A 150 9.81 -13.21 2.86
CA VAL A 150 10.59 -13.96 3.85
C VAL A 150 11.38 -15.05 3.13
N LYS A 151 12.69 -15.10 3.32
CA LYS A 151 13.57 -16.08 2.69
C LYS A 151 13.04 -17.50 2.85
N GLY A 152 12.96 -18.23 1.74
CA GLY A 152 12.42 -19.60 1.72
C GLY A 152 10.91 -19.71 1.93
N LYS A 153 10.16 -18.60 1.95
CA LYS A 153 8.69 -18.57 2.05
C LYS A 153 8.13 -17.67 0.96
N ARG A 154 7.07 -18.09 0.31
CA ARG A 154 6.36 -17.29 -0.69
C ARG A 154 5.34 -16.36 -0.02
N VAL A 155 5.81 -15.55 0.92
CA VAL A 155 4.97 -14.62 1.69
C VAL A 155 5.77 -13.36 2.01
N GLY A 156 5.18 -12.20 1.86
CA GLY A 156 5.80 -10.93 2.20
C GLY A 156 6.07 -10.80 3.70
N LYS A 157 7.13 -10.09 4.05
CA LYS A 157 7.60 -9.93 5.44
C LYS A 157 6.53 -9.33 6.35
N LEU A 158 5.78 -8.33 5.87
CA LEU A 158 4.72 -7.71 6.67
C LEU A 158 3.57 -8.70 6.90
N SER A 159 3.11 -9.38 5.86
CA SER A 159 2.04 -10.37 5.97
C SER A 159 2.39 -11.47 6.98
N TYR A 160 3.63 -11.96 6.92
CA TYR A 160 4.10 -12.97 7.86
C TYR A 160 4.23 -12.44 9.30
N ALA A 161 4.68 -11.20 9.47
CA ALA A 161 4.75 -10.56 10.78
C ALA A 161 3.36 -10.35 11.39
N LEU A 162 2.40 -9.88 10.59
CA LEU A 162 1.01 -9.70 11.04
C LEU A 162 0.34 -11.04 11.38
N TYR A 163 0.61 -12.08 10.60
CA TYR A 163 0.17 -13.43 10.92
C TYR A 163 0.72 -13.90 12.27
N THR A 164 2.01 -13.67 12.52
CA THR A 164 2.69 -14.03 13.78
C THR A 164 2.10 -13.28 14.98
N LEU A 165 1.76 -12.01 14.83
CA LEU A 165 1.12 -11.20 15.87
C LEU A 165 -0.34 -11.62 16.10
N GLY A 166 -1.00 -12.13 15.07
CA GLY A 166 -2.37 -12.62 15.13
C GLY A 166 -3.40 -11.54 15.47
N ARG A 167 -4.57 -11.94 15.98
CA ARG A 167 -5.69 -11.05 16.29
C ARG A 167 -5.38 -9.93 17.29
N LYS A 168 -4.31 -10.07 18.06
CA LYS A 168 -3.89 -9.03 19.03
C LYS A 168 -3.54 -7.71 18.34
N THR A 169 -3.16 -7.75 17.05
CA THR A 169 -2.84 -6.57 16.23
C THR A 169 -3.94 -5.50 16.27
N ILE A 170 -5.21 -5.92 16.21
CA ILE A 170 -6.37 -5.02 16.20
C ILE A 170 -6.45 -4.16 17.46
N ASN A 171 -6.03 -4.70 18.60
CA ASN A 171 -6.13 -4.02 19.90
C ASN A 171 -4.86 -3.31 20.34
N MET A 172 -3.76 -3.42 19.58
CA MET A 172 -2.51 -2.74 19.91
C MET A 172 -2.61 -1.24 19.66
N SER A 173 -1.97 -0.43 20.50
CA SER A 173 -1.72 0.96 20.17
C SER A 173 -0.78 1.06 18.97
N ARG A 174 -0.84 2.17 18.24
CA ARG A 174 0.05 2.43 17.09
C ARG A 174 1.53 2.20 17.45
N SER A 175 2.00 2.80 18.53
CA SER A 175 3.39 2.71 18.97
C SER A 175 3.79 1.27 19.37
N THR A 176 2.89 0.55 20.03
CA THR A 176 3.12 -0.86 20.38
C THR A 176 3.22 -1.73 19.13
N LEU A 177 2.33 -1.52 18.17
CA LEU A 177 2.32 -2.27 16.91
C LEU A 177 3.60 -2.02 16.12
N GLU A 178 3.98 -0.74 15.96
CA GLU A 178 5.20 -0.35 15.26
C GLU A 178 6.45 -0.98 15.88
N LYS A 179 6.57 -0.93 17.21
CA LYS A 179 7.67 -1.58 17.93
C LYS A 179 7.70 -3.10 17.70
N ARG A 180 6.54 -3.77 17.84
CA ARG A 180 6.44 -5.23 17.64
C ARG A 180 6.79 -5.66 16.21
N LEU A 181 6.32 -4.91 15.22
CA LEU A 181 6.68 -5.15 13.82
C LEU A 181 8.19 -4.97 13.61
N ALA A 182 8.78 -3.89 14.12
CA ALA A 182 10.22 -3.66 14.02
C ALA A 182 11.04 -4.77 14.69
N ASP A 183 10.59 -5.27 15.84
CA ASP A 183 11.26 -6.38 16.53
C ASP A 183 11.21 -7.67 15.69
N ILE A 184 10.06 -8.00 15.10
CA ILE A 184 9.92 -9.17 14.21
C ILE A 184 10.79 -9.00 12.96
N PHE A 185 10.79 -7.84 12.33
CA PHE A 185 11.58 -7.58 11.12
C PHE A 185 13.08 -7.75 11.34
N ARG A 186 13.57 -7.46 12.55
CA ARG A 186 14.99 -7.72 12.91
C ARG A 186 15.36 -9.20 12.97
N THR A 187 14.37 -10.09 13.10
CA THR A 187 14.62 -11.54 13.09
C THR A 187 14.71 -12.13 11.70
N TYR A 188 14.33 -11.37 10.66
CA TYR A 188 14.40 -11.84 9.28
C TYR A 188 15.85 -11.73 8.76
N GLU A 189 16.37 -12.83 8.27
CA GLU A 189 17.61 -12.82 7.50
C GLU A 189 17.33 -12.20 6.14
N SER A 190 17.90 -11.02 5.88
CA SER A 190 17.63 -10.27 4.66
C SER A 190 18.78 -9.33 4.33
N ARG A 191 19.13 -9.26 3.05
CA ARG A 191 20.05 -8.24 2.50
C ARG A 191 19.32 -6.92 2.22
N ILE A 192 18.00 -6.98 2.05
CA ILE A 192 17.16 -5.81 1.77
C ILE A 192 16.78 -5.13 3.09
N ARG A 193 17.24 -3.90 3.28
CA ARG A 193 16.85 -3.10 4.44
C ARG A 193 15.39 -2.69 4.29
N GLN A 194 14.56 -3.18 5.18
CA GLN A 194 13.13 -2.94 5.20
C GLN A 194 12.68 -2.52 6.60
N THR A 195 11.93 -1.43 6.68
CA THR A 195 11.46 -0.87 7.95
C THR A 195 9.95 -0.71 7.86
N PRO A 196 9.15 -1.52 8.59
CA PRO A 196 7.70 -1.37 8.60
C PRO A 196 7.31 -0.04 9.23
N MET A 197 6.22 0.53 8.75
CA MET A 197 5.68 1.80 9.24
C MET A 197 4.24 1.62 9.69
N VAL A 198 3.84 2.41 10.68
CA VAL A 198 2.44 2.53 11.10
C VAL A 198 2.07 4.00 11.13
N THR A 199 1.17 4.43 10.26
CA THR A 199 0.74 5.82 10.10
C THR A 199 -0.75 6.00 10.35
N GLY A 200 -1.23 7.22 10.34
CA GLY A 200 -2.65 7.54 10.49
C GLY A 200 -3.18 7.40 11.91
N ARG A 201 -4.50 7.30 12.00
CA ARG A 201 -5.25 7.25 13.28
C ARG A 201 -6.03 5.93 13.38
N LYS A 202 -6.09 5.42 14.59
CA LYS A 202 -6.89 4.23 14.92
C LYS A 202 -8.31 4.63 15.28
#